data_019593d10c5ceff915b3a44e931879b2
#
_entry.id   019593d10c5ceff915b3a44e931879b2
#
_cell.length_a   1.000
_cell.length_b   1.000
_cell.length_c   1.000
_cell.angle_alpha   90.00
_cell.angle_beta   90.00
_cell.angle_gamma   90.00
#
_symmetry.space_group_name_H-M   'P 1'
#
loop_
_entity.id
_entity.type
_entity.pdbx_description
1 polymer ?
#
loop_
_entity_poly.entity_id
_entity_poly.type
_entity_poly.pdbx_seq_one_letter_code
_entity_poly.pdbx_strand_id
1 'polypeptide(L)'
;MQTCISKQKELTFDDIINYYSKGENQNKRIGLEYERISIDSKTFKQAKFESLFEIIKEFSKINGFELIYDNETIIGAKNNEGSSISLEPGGQFELSLAPKEKLYNVHFAAQNYISQIDYIAEKYGIKFFAIGNQPKTTFNEMEILNKRRYKIMAGYLPTIGRLAPVMMRETAGVQINLDYKNSVDAKRKIKAAILISPFLTGFFANSPFRENKLTKYKSIRALAWKYTGPDRCNLFYKGIIDYTYKNIYELYANYILDVPMIFISRENNYLELNGKITFRDFMKEGYKGLYATMEDYLVHQSLCFPDVRLKNCIEIRNHDSQNLDVAVGIGAIYKGLLYNDNAIDKILDYFAPLTSSDLEDYGFLAAKFGVNFNVEKLNTKAFEIVKKLLYLAQFNLEADEQKYLDWLIDLVNSKRCIADIILDGVKNNL
;
A
#
# COMPACT_ATOMS: atom_id res chain seq x y z
N MET A 1 -43.91 24.42 -0.42
CA MET A 1 -43.38 23.35 -1.30
C MET A 1 -42.53 22.43 -0.47
N GLN A 2 -43.06 21.28 -0.07
CA GLN A 2 -42.29 20.22 0.58
C GLN A 2 -41.42 19.56 -0.51
N THR A 3 -40.14 19.86 -0.47
CA THR A 3 -39.16 19.11 -1.27
C THR A 3 -39.15 17.67 -0.78
N CYS A 4 -39.62 16.74 -1.61
CA CYS A 4 -39.43 15.31 -1.45
C CYS A 4 -37.92 15.06 -1.38
N ILE A 5 -37.37 15.00 -0.15
CA ILE A 5 -36.05 14.39 0.08
C ILE A 5 -36.29 12.92 -0.20
N SER A 6 -35.82 12.44 -1.34
CA SER A 6 -35.75 11.00 -1.60
C SER A 6 -35.02 10.38 -0.41
N LYS A 7 -35.70 9.54 0.39
CA LYS A 7 -35.06 8.78 1.46
C LYS A 7 -33.88 8.04 0.85
N GLN A 8 -32.67 8.54 1.06
CA GLN A 8 -31.47 7.81 0.69
C GLN A 8 -31.54 6.46 1.41
N LYS A 9 -31.42 5.37 0.68
CA LYS A 9 -31.48 4.01 1.25
C LYS A 9 -30.39 3.91 2.32
N GLU A 10 -30.76 3.58 3.56
CA GLU A 10 -29.83 3.36 4.64
C GLU A 10 -28.90 2.18 4.29
N LEU A 11 -27.60 2.34 4.54
CA LEU A 11 -26.59 1.32 4.34
C LEU A 11 -26.84 0.13 5.27
N THR A 12 -26.93 -1.07 4.72
CA THR A 12 -27.05 -2.31 5.49
C THR A 12 -25.71 -3.06 5.51
N PHE A 13 -25.57 -4.01 6.44
CA PHE A 13 -24.40 -4.90 6.47
C PHE A 13 -24.32 -5.75 5.20
N ASP A 14 -25.46 -6.19 4.67
CA ASP A 14 -25.53 -6.96 3.43
C ASP A 14 -25.09 -6.15 2.21
N ASP A 15 -25.34 -4.85 2.16
CA ASP A 15 -24.82 -3.98 1.10
C ASP A 15 -23.29 -3.97 1.10
N ILE A 16 -22.65 -3.97 2.28
CA ILE A 16 -21.19 -4.06 2.44
C ILE A 16 -20.65 -5.43 1.98
N ILE A 17 -21.31 -6.51 2.38
CA ILE A 17 -20.93 -7.86 1.94
C ILE A 17 -21.07 -8.01 0.43
N ASN A 18 -22.14 -7.46 -0.15
CA ASN A 18 -22.38 -7.45 -1.58
C ASN A 18 -21.33 -6.61 -2.34
N TYR A 19 -20.75 -5.57 -1.74
CA TYR A 19 -19.64 -4.83 -2.34
C TYR A 19 -18.42 -5.73 -2.55
N TYR A 20 -18.06 -6.54 -1.55
CA TYR A 20 -16.93 -7.46 -1.69
C TYR A 20 -17.23 -8.58 -2.68
N SER A 21 -18.44 -9.16 -2.66
CA SER A 21 -18.80 -10.21 -3.61
C SER A 21 -18.82 -9.72 -5.06
N LYS A 22 -19.15 -8.46 -5.32
CA LYS A 22 -19.03 -7.86 -6.66
C LYS A 22 -17.60 -7.74 -7.17
N GLY A 23 -16.60 -7.79 -6.29
CA GLY A 23 -15.18 -7.84 -6.64
C GLY A 23 -14.71 -9.23 -7.12
N GLU A 24 -15.53 -10.27 -6.98
CA GLU A 24 -15.19 -11.63 -7.39
C GLU A 24 -14.89 -11.70 -8.88
N ASN A 25 -13.71 -12.21 -9.21
CA ASN A 25 -13.22 -12.29 -10.58
C ASN A 25 -12.30 -13.51 -10.73
N GLN A 26 -12.47 -14.27 -11.81
CA GLN A 26 -11.67 -15.46 -12.09
C GLN A 26 -10.37 -15.17 -12.84
N ASN A 27 -10.17 -13.96 -13.31
CA ASN A 27 -8.93 -13.54 -13.94
C ASN A 27 -7.76 -13.62 -12.93
N LYS A 28 -6.55 -13.65 -13.45
CA LYS A 28 -5.32 -13.69 -12.64
C LYS A 28 -4.50 -12.44 -12.93
N ARG A 29 -5.14 -11.26 -12.81
CA ARG A 29 -4.53 -9.99 -13.13
C ARG A 29 -3.68 -9.46 -11.99
N ILE A 30 -2.66 -8.69 -12.35
CA ILE A 30 -1.82 -7.92 -11.43
C ILE A 30 -2.08 -6.44 -11.69
N GLY A 31 -2.52 -5.72 -10.65
CA GLY A 31 -2.51 -4.26 -10.59
C GLY A 31 -1.25 -3.81 -9.85
N LEU A 32 -0.59 -2.79 -10.38
CA LEU A 32 0.59 -2.18 -9.76
C LEU A 32 0.25 -0.75 -9.37
N GLU A 33 0.41 -0.42 -8.07
CA GLU A 33 0.46 0.95 -7.57
C GLU A 33 1.92 1.24 -7.19
N TYR A 34 2.49 2.29 -7.77
CA TYR A 34 3.90 2.58 -7.73
C TYR A 34 4.15 4.03 -7.31
N GLU A 35 4.51 4.20 -6.04
CA GLU A 35 4.83 5.50 -5.47
C GLU A 35 6.34 5.79 -5.57
N ARG A 36 6.71 7.04 -5.86
CA ARG A 36 8.09 7.53 -5.84
C ARG A 36 8.17 8.84 -5.07
N ILE A 37 9.27 9.04 -4.35
CA ILE A 37 9.56 10.29 -3.63
C ILE A 37 9.93 11.36 -4.64
N SER A 38 9.21 12.48 -4.63
CA SER A 38 9.44 13.64 -5.49
C SER A 38 10.41 14.62 -4.83
N ILE A 39 11.51 14.93 -5.49
CA ILE A 39 12.54 15.83 -4.97
C ILE A 39 12.94 16.91 -5.98
N ASP A 40 13.33 18.05 -5.48
CA ASP A 40 14.10 19.06 -6.25
C ASP A 40 15.50 18.51 -6.55
N SER A 41 15.89 18.52 -7.83
CA SER A 41 17.10 17.84 -8.31
C SER A 41 18.41 18.47 -7.82
N LYS A 42 18.39 19.72 -7.33
CA LYS A 42 19.56 20.45 -6.84
C LYS A 42 19.69 20.35 -5.33
N THR A 43 18.58 20.50 -4.61
CA THR A 43 18.59 20.57 -3.15
C THR A 43 18.31 19.23 -2.48
N PHE A 44 17.75 18.25 -3.20
CA PHE A 44 17.25 16.96 -2.71
C PHE A 44 16.16 17.10 -1.63
N LYS A 45 15.57 18.29 -1.51
CA LYS A 45 14.41 18.53 -0.65
C LYS A 45 13.11 18.12 -1.37
N GLN A 46 11.99 18.14 -0.65
CA GLN A 46 10.66 17.95 -1.24
C GLN A 46 10.48 18.81 -2.49
N ALA A 47 9.97 18.23 -3.56
CA ALA A 47 9.56 18.96 -4.76
C ALA A 47 8.41 19.93 -4.45
N LYS A 48 8.39 21.08 -5.11
CA LYS A 48 7.28 22.03 -5.01
C LYS A 48 6.03 21.47 -5.71
N PHE A 49 4.87 21.64 -5.08
CA PHE A 49 3.61 21.17 -5.65
C PHE A 49 3.28 21.80 -7.01
N GLU A 50 3.61 23.08 -7.21
CA GLU A 50 3.40 23.76 -8.50
C GLU A 50 4.13 23.04 -9.63
N SER A 51 5.37 22.60 -9.41
CA SER A 51 6.12 21.81 -10.40
C SER A 51 5.48 20.46 -10.66
N LEU A 52 4.98 19.78 -9.62
CA LEU A 52 4.30 18.51 -9.75
C LEU A 52 2.96 18.65 -10.52
N PHE A 53 2.23 19.75 -10.31
CA PHE A 53 1.00 20.04 -11.06
C PHE A 53 1.28 20.23 -12.55
N GLU A 54 2.34 20.94 -12.91
CA GLU A 54 2.72 21.12 -14.32
C GLU A 54 3.16 19.80 -14.97
N ILE A 55 3.88 18.94 -14.25
CA ILE A 55 4.22 17.59 -14.72
C ILE A 55 2.94 16.77 -15.01
N ILE A 56 1.96 16.78 -14.09
CA ILE A 56 0.68 16.09 -14.29
C ILE A 56 -0.06 16.64 -15.50
N LYS A 57 -0.15 17.95 -15.65
CA LYS A 57 -0.82 18.61 -16.80
C LYS A 57 -0.19 18.20 -18.13
N GLU A 58 1.16 18.32 -18.22
CA GLU A 58 1.86 18.00 -19.46
C GLU A 58 1.74 16.52 -19.82
N PHE A 59 1.93 15.63 -18.84
CA PHE A 59 1.74 14.18 -19.01
C PHE A 59 0.32 13.83 -19.45
N SER A 60 -0.69 14.45 -18.80
CA SER A 60 -2.10 14.22 -19.10
C SER A 60 -2.47 14.63 -20.52
N LYS A 61 -1.95 15.77 -20.99
CA LYS A 61 -2.15 16.25 -22.35
C LYS A 61 -1.56 15.29 -23.39
N ILE A 62 -0.39 14.72 -23.13
CA ILE A 62 0.28 13.80 -24.05
C ILE A 62 -0.45 12.46 -24.11
N ASN A 63 -0.93 11.95 -22.97
CA ASN A 63 -1.46 10.59 -22.83
C ASN A 63 -2.99 10.52 -22.78
N GLY A 64 -3.70 11.63 -22.95
CA GLY A 64 -5.17 11.66 -22.92
C GLY A 64 -5.76 11.34 -21.54
N PHE A 65 -5.06 11.70 -20.46
CA PHE A 65 -5.58 11.55 -19.10
C PHE A 65 -6.45 12.75 -18.75
N GLU A 66 -7.55 12.52 -18.05
CA GLU A 66 -8.39 13.55 -17.49
C GLU A 66 -7.88 13.99 -16.12
N LEU A 67 -7.71 15.30 -15.93
CA LEU A 67 -7.25 15.87 -14.65
C LEU A 67 -8.31 15.66 -13.57
N ILE A 68 -7.85 15.31 -12.36
CA ILE A 68 -8.67 15.17 -11.16
C ILE A 68 -8.35 16.33 -10.21
N TYR A 69 -9.39 16.98 -9.72
CA TYR A 69 -9.30 18.15 -8.85
C TYR A 69 -9.94 17.87 -7.47
N ASP A 70 -9.37 18.47 -6.43
CA ASP A 70 -10.03 18.73 -5.15
C ASP A 70 -10.16 20.26 -5.05
N ASN A 71 -11.37 20.80 -5.28
CA ASN A 71 -11.61 22.21 -5.58
C ASN A 71 -10.72 22.68 -6.75
N GLU A 72 -9.84 23.65 -6.54
CA GLU A 72 -8.92 24.19 -7.54
C GLU A 72 -7.57 23.47 -7.60
N THR A 73 -7.31 22.55 -6.67
CA THR A 73 -6.03 21.84 -6.56
C THR A 73 -6.02 20.59 -7.43
N ILE A 74 -5.04 20.45 -8.32
CA ILE A 74 -4.80 19.20 -9.05
C ILE A 74 -4.31 18.15 -8.05
N ILE A 75 -5.01 17.01 -7.99
CA ILE A 75 -4.66 15.89 -7.12
C ILE A 75 -4.21 14.65 -7.89
N GLY A 76 -4.35 14.67 -9.21
CA GLY A 76 -3.99 13.56 -10.09
C GLY A 76 -4.62 13.67 -11.47
N ALA A 77 -4.57 12.57 -12.20
CA ALA A 77 -5.25 12.38 -13.48
C ALA A 77 -5.52 10.88 -13.71
N LYS A 78 -6.49 10.56 -14.55
CA LYS A 78 -6.88 9.18 -14.89
C LYS A 78 -7.20 9.04 -16.37
N ASN A 79 -7.04 7.83 -16.91
CA ASN A 79 -7.49 7.50 -18.25
C ASN A 79 -8.72 6.56 -18.23
N ASN A 80 -9.30 6.34 -19.40
CA ASN A 80 -10.49 5.49 -19.55
C ASN A 80 -10.20 3.99 -19.39
N GLU A 81 -8.93 3.57 -19.39
CA GLU A 81 -8.53 2.18 -19.18
C GLU A 81 -8.44 1.81 -17.69
N GLY A 82 -8.52 2.79 -16.79
CA GLY A 82 -8.43 2.61 -15.34
C GLY A 82 -7.03 2.80 -14.77
N SER A 83 -6.06 3.32 -15.55
CA SER A 83 -4.79 3.78 -15.01
C SER A 83 -4.90 5.22 -14.51
N SER A 84 -4.15 5.57 -13.47
CA SER A 84 -4.14 6.92 -12.90
C SER A 84 -2.74 7.31 -12.41
N ILE A 85 -2.54 8.62 -12.32
CA ILE A 85 -1.46 9.22 -11.55
C ILE A 85 -2.06 10.07 -10.44
N SER A 86 -1.44 10.10 -9.27
CA SER A 86 -1.91 10.87 -8.13
C SER A 86 -0.76 11.45 -7.30
N LEU A 87 -1.10 12.45 -6.50
CA LEU A 87 -0.19 13.01 -5.49
C LEU A 87 -0.67 12.62 -4.09
N GLU A 88 0.24 12.05 -3.36
CA GLU A 88 0.09 11.71 -1.95
C GLU A 88 0.39 12.95 -1.05
N PRO A 89 0.08 12.92 0.27
CA PRO A 89 0.14 14.10 1.14
C PRO A 89 1.46 14.88 1.10
N GLY A 90 2.59 14.21 0.98
CA GLY A 90 3.92 14.83 0.91
C GLY A 90 4.44 15.05 -0.51
N GLY A 91 3.57 14.93 -1.52
CA GLY A 91 3.97 15.06 -2.93
C GLY A 91 4.61 13.80 -3.50
N GLN A 92 4.46 12.66 -2.84
CA GLN A 92 4.84 11.38 -3.45
C GLN A 92 4.01 11.19 -4.73
N PHE A 93 4.69 10.84 -5.81
CA PHE A 93 4.07 10.68 -7.12
C PHE A 93 3.72 9.21 -7.34
N GLU A 94 2.45 8.93 -7.44
CA GLU A 94 1.94 7.57 -7.60
C GLU A 94 1.46 7.33 -9.02
N LEU A 95 1.86 6.19 -9.59
CA LEU A 95 1.32 5.60 -10.81
C LEU A 95 0.54 4.35 -10.44
N SER A 96 -0.77 4.35 -10.65
CA SER A 96 -1.63 3.17 -10.50
C SER A 96 -2.02 2.66 -11.88
N LEU A 97 -1.64 1.42 -12.21
CA LEU A 97 -1.93 0.82 -13.51
C LEU A 97 -3.23 0.02 -13.50
N ALA A 98 -3.97 0.10 -14.58
CA ALA A 98 -5.04 -0.84 -14.86
C ALA A 98 -4.50 -2.28 -14.82
N PRO A 99 -5.16 -3.22 -14.12
CA PRO A 99 -4.63 -4.56 -13.89
C PRO A 99 -4.50 -5.35 -15.20
N LYS A 100 -3.39 -6.08 -15.34
CA LYS A 100 -3.04 -6.89 -16.53
C LYS A 100 -2.78 -8.34 -16.15
N GLU A 101 -3.05 -9.28 -17.04
CA GLU A 101 -2.81 -10.71 -16.79
C GLU A 101 -1.32 -11.07 -16.89
N LYS A 102 -0.59 -10.48 -17.82
CA LYS A 102 0.83 -10.73 -18.06
C LYS A 102 1.71 -9.64 -17.42
N LEU A 103 2.75 -10.07 -16.70
CA LEU A 103 3.74 -9.17 -16.08
C LEU A 103 4.47 -8.32 -17.11
N TYR A 104 4.71 -8.85 -18.31
CA TYR A 104 5.29 -8.08 -19.42
C TYR A 104 4.44 -6.83 -19.73
N ASN A 105 3.11 -6.98 -19.77
CA ASN A 105 2.22 -5.85 -20.05
C ASN A 105 2.20 -4.84 -18.89
N VAL A 106 2.32 -5.31 -17.64
CA VAL A 106 2.49 -4.42 -16.47
C VAL A 106 3.79 -3.63 -16.59
N HIS A 107 4.90 -4.32 -16.84
CA HIS A 107 6.22 -3.72 -16.97
C HIS A 107 6.28 -2.72 -18.12
N PHE A 108 5.82 -3.11 -19.30
CA PHE A 108 5.83 -2.24 -20.49
C PHE A 108 5.00 -0.98 -20.30
N ALA A 109 3.79 -1.11 -19.76
CA ALA A 109 2.92 0.05 -19.49
C ALA A 109 3.54 0.98 -18.45
N ALA A 110 4.08 0.43 -17.34
CA ALA A 110 4.75 1.22 -16.31
C ALA A 110 5.98 1.95 -16.86
N GLN A 111 6.86 1.23 -17.59
CA GLN A 111 8.07 1.79 -18.17
C GLN A 111 7.77 2.95 -19.12
N ASN A 112 6.74 2.78 -19.96
CA ASN A 112 6.31 3.83 -20.90
C ASN A 112 5.87 5.11 -20.18
N TYR A 113 4.99 4.99 -19.17
CA TYR A 113 4.52 6.15 -18.41
C TYR A 113 5.64 6.77 -17.57
N ILE A 114 6.44 5.96 -16.88
CA ILE A 114 7.54 6.42 -16.03
C ILE A 114 8.57 7.19 -16.85
N SER A 115 8.99 6.67 -18.01
CA SER A 115 9.96 7.35 -18.87
C SER A 115 9.47 8.71 -19.34
N GLN A 116 8.20 8.85 -19.66
CA GLN A 116 7.61 10.12 -20.06
C GLN A 116 7.51 11.10 -18.87
N ILE A 117 7.07 10.59 -17.69
CA ILE A 117 6.98 11.39 -16.47
C ILE A 117 8.37 11.92 -16.10
N ASP A 118 9.41 11.08 -16.15
CA ASP A 118 10.78 11.46 -15.79
C ASP A 118 11.35 12.49 -16.78
N TYR A 119 11.11 12.30 -18.08
CA TYR A 119 11.51 13.26 -19.11
C TYR A 119 10.84 14.64 -18.92
N ILE A 120 9.54 14.66 -18.59
CA ILE A 120 8.83 15.91 -18.29
C ILE A 120 9.39 16.54 -17.02
N ALA A 121 9.63 15.75 -15.97
CA ALA A 121 10.10 16.21 -14.67
C ALA A 121 11.46 16.93 -14.74
N GLU A 122 12.35 16.48 -15.62
CA GLU A 122 13.66 17.15 -15.84
C GLU A 122 13.51 18.62 -16.23
N LYS A 123 12.49 18.98 -17.02
CA LYS A 123 12.21 20.37 -17.43
C LYS A 123 11.88 21.27 -16.23
N TYR A 124 11.31 20.68 -15.17
CA TYR A 124 10.92 21.38 -13.95
C TYR A 124 11.96 21.23 -12.82
N GLY A 125 13.12 20.62 -13.12
CA GLY A 125 14.16 20.39 -12.13
C GLY A 125 13.78 19.38 -11.04
N ILE A 126 12.87 18.46 -11.34
CA ILE A 126 12.39 17.43 -10.42
C ILE A 126 13.01 16.08 -10.78
N LYS A 127 13.29 15.28 -9.74
CA LYS A 127 13.64 13.86 -9.84
C LYS A 127 12.74 13.02 -8.95
N PHE A 128 12.47 11.79 -9.39
CA PHE A 128 11.71 10.82 -8.63
C PHE A 128 12.61 9.70 -8.12
N PHE A 129 12.62 9.49 -6.80
CA PHE A 129 13.40 8.44 -6.16
C PHE A 129 12.51 7.26 -5.77
N ALA A 130 12.89 6.10 -6.23
CA ALA A 130 12.26 4.83 -5.92
C ALA A 130 12.82 4.24 -4.61
N ILE A 131 12.54 4.91 -3.50
CA ILE A 131 12.97 4.57 -2.13
C ILE A 131 11.78 4.70 -1.17
N GLY A 132 11.83 3.94 -0.07
CA GLY A 132 10.69 3.84 0.85
C GLY A 132 10.48 5.05 1.76
N ASN A 133 11.42 5.98 1.86
CA ASN A 133 11.29 7.17 2.71
C ASN A 133 12.08 8.35 2.15
N GLN A 134 11.57 9.57 2.31
CA GLN A 134 12.28 10.82 2.01
C GLN A 134 13.55 10.91 2.88
N PRO A 135 14.77 10.93 2.29
CA PRO A 135 15.98 10.77 3.07
C PRO A 135 16.43 12.05 3.77
N LYS A 136 15.98 13.22 3.31
CA LYS A 136 16.51 14.53 3.74
C LYS A 136 15.49 15.40 4.44
N THR A 137 14.34 15.66 3.80
CA THR A 137 13.32 16.56 4.32
C THR A 137 12.40 15.83 5.29
N THR A 138 12.19 16.37 6.47
CA THR A 138 11.28 15.82 7.46
C THR A 138 9.86 16.33 7.28
N PHE A 139 8.87 15.62 7.83
CA PHE A 139 7.47 16.05 7.77
C PHE A 139 7.23 17.45 8.35
N ASN A 140 8.08 17.95 9.27
CA ASN A 140 7.99 19.29 9.83
C ASN A 140 8.39 20.38 8.80
N GLU A 141 9.23 20.04 7.84
CA GLU A 141 9.73 20.94 6.80
C GLU A 141 8.93 20.80 5.49
N MET A 142 8.15 19.71 5.37
CA MET A 142 7.40 19.37 4.17
C MET A 142 6.06 20.09 4.15
N GLU A 143 5.74 20.68 3.01
CA GLU A 143 4.39 21.10 2.70
C GLU A 143 3.48 19.89 2.56
N ILE A 144 2.19 20.07 2.81
CA ILE A 144 1.16 19.07 2.60
C ILE A 144 0.28 19.49 1.43
N LEU A 145 -0.01 18.54 0.54
CA LEU A 145 -0.91 18.76 -0.59
C LEU A 145 -2.23 19.38 -0.10
N ASN A 146 -2.65 20.48 -0.73
CA ASN A 146 -3.85 21.24 -0.36
C ASN A 146 -5.14 20.46 -0.68
N LYS A 147 -5.28 19.27 -0.11
CA LYS A 147 -6.46 18.42 -0.15
C LYS A 147 -7.08 18.37 1.24
N ARG A 148 -8.38 18.71 1.34
CA ARG A 148 -9.01 18.90 2.65
C ARG A 148 -8.92 17.66 3.55
N ARG A 149 -9.13 16.46 2.99
CA ARG A 149 -8.99 15.22 3.74
C ARG A 149 -7.58 15.04 4.36
N TYR A 150 -6.53 15.47 3.66
CA TYR A 150 -5.16 15.36 4.17
C TYR A 150 -4.88 16.30 5.34
N LYS A 151 -5.47 17.50 5.33
CA LYS A 151 -5.38 18.44 6.46
C LYS A 151 -6.04 17.85 7.70
N ILE A 152 -7.22 17.26 7.55
CA ILE A 152 -7.95 16.62 8.68
C ILE A 152 -7.16 15.43 9.20
N MET A 153 -6.66 14.55 8.31
CA MET A 153 -5.82 13.41 8.70
C MET A 153 -4.55 13.86 9.42
N ALA A 154 -3.89 14.92 8.94
CA ALA A 154 -2.67 15.47 9.55
C ALA A 154 -2.94 16.07 10.94
N GLY A 155 -4.14 16.52 11.23
CA GLY A 155 -4.55 16.97 12.57
C GLY A 155 -4.84 15.80 13.51
N TYR A 156 -5.50 14.75 13.03
CA TYR A 156 -5.97 13.66 13.87
C TYR A 156 -4.95 12.51 14.06
N LEU A 157 -4.34 12.02 12.99
CA LEU A 157 -3.51 10.82 13.05
C LEU A 157 -2.31 10.92 14.01
N PRO A 158 -1.65 12.08 14.18
CA PRO A 158 -0.59 12.24 15.18
C PRO A 158 -1.06 12.02 16.64
N THR A 159 -2.35 12.16 16.92
CA THR A 159 -2.91 11.95 18.28
C THR A 159 -3.02 10.47 18.64
N ILE A 160 -3.01 9.58 17.65
CA ILE A 160 -3.14 8.13 17.82
C ILE A 160 -1.89 7.36 17.39
N GLY A 161 -0.98 7.99 16.65
CA GLY A 161 0.23 7.33 16.16
C GLY A 161 1.40 8.31 16.02
N ARG A 162 2.46 8.08 16.80
CA ARG A 162 3.63 9.01 16.86
C ARG A 162 4.38 9.16 15.52
N LEU A 163 4.31 8.18 14.63
CA LEU A 163 4.96 8.21 13.31
C LEU A 163 3.95 8.39 12.16
N ALA A 164 2.68 8.69 12.46
CA ALA A 164 1.69 8.98 11.44
C ALA A 164 2.08 10.17 10.53
N PRO A 165 2.70 11.27 11.02
CA PRO A 165 3.21 12.33 10.14
C PRO A 165 4.30 11.86 9.18
N VAL A 166 5.19 10.96 9.63
CA VAL A 166 6.22 10.33 8.79
C VAL A 166 5.56 9.49 7.70
N MET A 167 4.65 8.58 8.10
CA MET A 167 3.88 7.75 7.17
C MET A 167 3.23 8.60 6.08
N MET A 168 2.52 9.67 6.46
CA MET A 168 1.76 10.50 5.51
C MET A 168 2.63 11.25 4.51
N ARG A 169 3.76 11.80 4.95
CA ARG A 169 4.52 12.78 4.14
C ARG A 169 5.86 12.27 3.64
N GLU A 170 6.49 11.35 4.38
CA GLU A 170 7.85 10.93 4.07
C GLU A 170 7.92 9.58 3.34
N THR A 171 6.87 8.72 3.43
CA THR A 171 6.97 7.34 2.92
C THR A 171 6.41 7.17 1.51
N ALA A 172 7.01 6.23 0.76
CA ALA A 172 6.52 5.77 -0.53
C ALA A 172 6.64 4.24 -0.63
N GLY A 173 5.71 3.59 -1.32
CA GLY A 173 5.63 2.13 -1.40
C GLY A 173 5.32 1.59 -2.78
N VAL A 174 5.36 0.26 -2.86
CA VAL A 174 4.80 -0.53 -3.97
C VAL A 174 3.62 -1.31 -3.43
N GLN A 175 2.48 -1.25 -4.13
CA GLN A 175 1.28 -1.99 -3.78
C GLN A 175 0.90 -2.90 -4.96
N ILE A 176 0.46 -4.12 -4.63
CA ILE A 176 0.06 -5.12 -5.62
C ILE A 176 -1.40 -5.49 -5.40
N ASN A 177 -2.20 -5.34 -6.44
CA ASN A 177 -3.62 -5.71 -6.45
C ASN A 177 -3.82 -7.04 -7.15
N LEU A 178 -4.58 -7.94 -6.52
CA LEU A 178 -4.89 -9.29 -6.99
C LEU A 178 -6.39 -9.52 -7.06
N ASP A 179 -6.84 -10.23 -8.09
CA ASP A 179 -8.20 -10.74 -8.19
C ASP A 179 -8.44 -11.90 -7.19
N TYR A 180 -9.69 -12.12 -6.80
CA TYR A 180 -10.14 -13.28 -6.04
C TYR A 180 -11.43 -13.84 -6.61
N LYS A 181 -11.57 -15.18 -6.56
CA LYS A 181 -12.68 -15.91 -7.20
C LYS A 181 -13.98 -15.87 -6.39
N ASN A 182 -13.87 -15.91 -5.08
CA ASN A 182 -14.96 -15.95 -4.10
C ASN A 182 -14.40 -15.71 -2.69
N SER A 183 -15.26 -15.72 -1.68
CA SER A 183 -14.87 -15.50 -0.29
C SER A 183 -13.87 -16.53 0.26
N VAL A 184 -13.93 -17.79 -0.21
CA VAL A 184 -13.01 -18.86 0.22
C VAL A 184 -11.60 -18.61 -0.35
N ASP A 185 -11.52 -18.30 -1.62
CA ASP A 185 -10.25 -17.95 -2.30
C ASP A 185 -9.64 -16.67 -1.68
N ALA A 186 -10.46 -15.62 -1.48
CA ALA A 186 -10.04 -14.40 -0.82
C ALA A 186 -9.48 -14.67 0.59
N LYS A 187 -10.18 -15.49 1.40
CA LYS A 187 -9.72 -15.90 2.73
C LYS A 187 -8.33 -16.53 2.71
N ARG A 188 -8.12 -17.51 1.80
CA ARG A 188 -6.85 -18.22 1.68
C ARG A 188 -5.71 -17.29 1.23
N LYS A 189 -5.95 -16.47 0.21
CA LYS A 189 -4.99 -15.48 -0.32
C LYS A 189 -4.60 -14.46 0.73
N ILE A 190 -5.57 -13.85 1.40
CA ILE A 190 -5.33 -12.84 2.43
C ILE A 190 -4.52 -13.44 3.58
N LYS A 191 -4.92 -14.63 4.07
CA LYS A 191 -4.19 -15.32 5.15
C LYS A 191 -2.74 -15.61 4.75
N ALA A 192 -2.52 -16.17 3.57
CA ALA A 192 -1.18 -16.45 3.05
C ALA A 192 -0.36 -15.16 2.89
N ALA A 193 -0.94 -14.09 2.33
CA ALA A 193 -0.27 -12.80 2.18
C ALA A 193 0.15 -12.20 3.53
N ILE A 194 -0.70 -12.26 4.55
CA ILE A 194 -0.40 -11.78 5.90
C ILE A 194 0.75 -12.58 6.52
N LEU A 195 0.74 -13.91 6.39
CA LEU A 195 1.78 -14.78 6.95
C LEU A 195 3.17 -14.51 6.37
N ILE A 196 3.26 -14.18 5.08
CA ILE A 196 4.54 -13.90 4.42
C ILE A 196 4.94 -12.42 4.49
N SER A 197 4.03 -11.52 4.86
CA SER A 197 4.25 -10.06 4.89
C SER A 197 5.51 -9.63 5.64
N PRO A 198 5.80 -10.07 6.88
CA PRO A 198 7.00 -9.62 7.60
C PRO A 198 8.29 -9.94 6.86
N PHE A 199 8.37 -11.13 6.25
CA PHE A 199 9.58 -11.61 5.57
C PHE A 199 9.83 -10.84 4.26
N LEU A 200 8.77 -10.61 3.48
CA LEU A 200 8.87 -9.81 2.26
C LEU A 200 9.08 -8.32 2.57
N THR A 201 8.47 -7.77 3.63
CA THR A 201 8.79 -6.41 4.11
C THR A 201 10.28 -6.28 4.39
N GLY A 202 10.88 -7.25 5.07
CA GLY A 202 12.32 -7.25 5.36
C GLY A 202 13.20 -7.37 4.12
N PHE A 203 12.79 -8.19 3.16
CA PHE A 203 13.52 -8.39 1.90
C PHE A 203 13.50 -7.14 1.01
N PHE A 204 12.35 -6.48 0.94
CA PHE A 204 12.16 -5.25 0.18
C PHE A 204 12.39 -3.97 1.01
N ALA A 205 13.00 -4.06 2.20
CA ALA A 205 13.42 -2.88 2.95
C ALA A 205 14.34 -1.99 2.09
N ASN A 206 13.97 -0.73 1.92
CA ASN A 206 14.64 0.23 1.02
C ASN A 206 14.55 1.67 1.55
N SER A 207 14.60 1.86 2.87
CA SER A 207 14.50 3.19 3.49
C SER A 207 15.39 3.32 4.75
N PRO A 208 16.73 3.13 4.62
CA PRO A 208 17.62 3.20 5.77
C PRO A 208 17.98 4.62 6.20
N PHE A 209 17.62 5.65 5.42
CA PHE A 209 17.98 7.05 5.69
C PHE A 209 16.76 7.88 6.09
N ARG A 210 16.99 8.81 7.04
CA ARG A 210 16.07 9.86 7.42
C ARG A 210 16.84 11.04 8.02
N GLU A 211 16.37 12.27 7.80
CA GLU A 211 17.03 13.48 8.31
C GLU A 211 18.51 13.60 7.86
N ASN A 212 18.77 13.17 6.63
CA ASN A 212 20.14 13.12 6.05
C ASN A 212 21.13 12.27 6.87
N LYS A 213 20.62 11.27 7.61
CA LYS A 213 21.40 10.37 8.46
C LYS A 213 21.01 8.92 8.21
N LEU A 214 22.01 8.03 8.35
CA LEU A 214 21.75 6.61 8.40
C LEU A 214 21.04 6.30 9.73
N THR A 215 19.95 5.55 9.65
CA THR A 215 19.21 5.08 10.82
C THR A 215 19.67 3.68 11.24
N LYS A 216 19.15 3.18 12.35
CA LYS A 216 19.34 1.78 12.78
C LYS A 216 18.33 0.80 12.17
N TYR A 217 17.50 1.27 11.24
CA TYR A 217 16.48 0.48 10.55
C TYR A 217 16.80 0.38 9.06
N LYS A 218 16.48 -0.74 8.44
CA LYS A 218 16.56 -0.94 7.00
C LYS A 218 15.31 -0.44 6.29
N SER A 219 14.16 -0.43 7.00
CA SER A 219 12.92 0.19 6.54
C SER A 219 12.33 1.12 7.60
N ILE A 220 12.51 2.43 7.43
CA ILE A 220 11.81 3.46 8.19
C ILE A 220 10.33 3.47 7.85
N ARG A 221 9.97 3.18 6.58
CA ARG A 221 8.57 3.08 6.16
C ARG A 221 7.83 2.01 6.94
N ALA A 222 8.37 0.80 7.01
CA ALA A 222 7.73 -0.28 7.78
C ALA A 222 7.58 0.08 9.26
N LEU A 223 8.58 0.74 9.85
CA LEU A 223 8.50 1.25 11.22
C LEU A 223 7.39 2.31 11.37
N ALA A 224 7.27 3.24 10.41
CA ALA A 224 6.28 4.30 10.45
C ALA A 224 4.85 3.74 10.44
N TRP A 225 4.58 2.73 9.62
CA TRP A 225 3.28 2.05 9.59
C TRP A 225 2.93 1.38 10.93
N LYS A 226 3.89 0.75 11.61
CA LYS A 226 3.68 0.15 12.94
C LYS A 226 3.28 1.16 14.02
N TYR A 227 3.61 2.44 13.84
CA TYR A 227 3.31 3.52 14.78
C TYR A 227 2.37 4.58 14.20
N THR A 228 1.54 4.24 13.23
CA THR A 228 0.55 5.13 12.61
C THR A 228 -0.79 5.13 13.36
N GLY A 229 -1.19 4.00 13.92
CA GLY A 229 -2.42 3.84 14.69
C GLY A 229 -2.83 2.36 14.73
N PRO A 230 -2.86 1.73 15.89
CA PRO A 230 -3.09 0.29 16.02
C PRO A 230 -4.45 -0.15 15.46
N ASP A 231 -5.51 0.65 15.67
CA ASP A 231 -6.87 0.31 15.21
C ASP A 231 -6.97 0.26 13.68
N ARG A 232 -6.13 1.02 12.98
CA ARG A 232 -6.16 1.15 11.51
C ARG A 232 -5.20 0.24 10.79
N CYS A 233 -4.11 -0.17 11.44
CA CYS A 233 -3.01 -0.87 10.79
C CYS A 233 -2.88 -2.33 11.23
N ASN A 234 -3.13 -2.66 12.51
CA ASN A 234 -2.69 -3.92 13.12
C ASN A 234 -3.81 -4.88 13.53
N LEU A 235 -5.04 -4.41 13.83
CA LEU A 235 -6.10 -5.26 14.42
C LEU A 235 -6.56 -6.40 13.50
N PHE A 236 -6.50 -6.19 12.20
CA PHE A 236 -6.96 -7.18 11.24
C PHE A 236 -6.21 -8.51 11.34
N TYR A 237 -4.91 -8.48 11.65
CA TYR A 237 -4.11 -9.71 11.75
C TYR A 237 -4.62 -10.68 12.81
N LYS A 238 -5.01 -10.19 13.99
CA LYS A 238 -5.53 -11.04 15.08
C LYS A 238 -6.76 -11.84 14.62
N GLY A 239 -7.71 -11.17 13.97
CA GLY A 239 -8.92 -11.81 13.49
C GLY A 239 -8.67 -12.91 12.47
N ILE A 240 -7.69 -12.74 11.57
CA ILE A 240 -7.46 -13.69 10.49
C ILE A 240 -6.51 -14.84 10.84
N ILE A 241 -5.57 -14.61 11.74
CA ILE A 241 -4.56 -15.61 12.13
C ILE A 241 -5.01 -16.44 13.32
N ASP A 242 -5.47 -15.80 14.40
CA ASP A 242 -5.67 -16.44 15.70
C ASP A 242 -7.07 -17.06 15.86
N TYR A 243 -8.06 -16.66 15.06
CA TYR A 243 -9.44 -17.11 15.21
C TYR A 243 -9.98 -17.85 13.98
N THR A 244 -10.92 -18.76 14.24
CA THR A 244 -11.69 -19.41 13.18
C THR A 244 -12.88 -18.54 12.78
N TYR A 245 -13.02 -18.25 11.50
CA TYR A 245 -14.16 -17.52 10.94
C TYR A 245 -14.65 -18.21 9.66
N LYS A 246 -15.92 -18.03 9.34
CA LYS A 246 -16.56 -18.68 8.19
C LYS A 246 -16.37 -17.87 6.90
N ASN A 247 -16.60 -16.56 6.97
CA ASN A 247 -16.62 -15.66 5.82
C ASN A 247 -15.63 -14.50 6.01
N ILE A 248 -14.70 -14.33 5.06
CA ILE A 248 -13.70 -13.25 5.10
C ILE A 248 -14.34 -11.87 4.92
N TYR A 249 -15.42 -11.76 4.13
CA TYR A 249 -16.09 -10.49 3.90
C TYR A 249 -16.72 -9.95 5.19
N GLU A 250 -17.38 -10.83 5.95
CA GLU A 250 -17.94 -10.49 7.26
C GLU A 250 -16.86 -10.11 8.26
N LEU A 251 -15.76 -10.86 8.31
CA LEU A 251 -14.64 -10.57 9.20
C LEU A 251 -14.03 -9.20 8.87
N TYR A 252 -13.78 -8.95 7.60
CA TYR A 252 -13.17 -7.70 7.17
C TYR A 252 -14.14 -6.51 7.33
N ALA A 253 -15.41 -6.69 6.98
CA ALA A 253 -16.44 -5.67 7.21
C ALA A 253 -16.53 -5.28 8.70
N ASN A 254 -16.59 -6.26 9.60
CA ASN A 254 -16.62 -6.01 11.04
C ASN A 254 -15.37 -5.26 11.53
N TYR A 255 -14.18 -5.61 11.03
CA TYR A 255 -12.96 -4.87 11.32
C TYR A 255 -13.11 -3.39 10.92
N ILE A 256 -13.52 -3.10 9.69
CA ILE A 256 -13.71 -1.71 9.21
C ILE A 256 -14.77 -0.97 10.02
N LEU A 257 -15.88 -1.63 10.35
CA LEU A 257 -16.97 -1.02 11.12
C LEU A 257 -16.53 -0.58 12.51
N ASP A 258 -15.60 -1.30 13.13
CA ASP A 258 -15.14 -1.01 14.50
C ASP A 258 -13.97 -0.02 14.56
N VAL A 259 -13.40 0.40 13.42
CA VAL A 259 -12.38 1.45 13.40
C VAL A 259 -13.01 2.82 13.66
N PRO A 260 -12.45 3.65 14.56
CA PRO A 260 -12.94 5.01 14.82
C PRO A 260 -12.88 5.88 13.57
N MET A 261 -13.95 6.62 13.28
CA MET A 261 -14.06 7.48 12.09
C MET A 261 -13.26 8.77 12.25
N ILE A 262 -12.61 9.21 11.17
CA ILE A 262 -11.91 10.51 11.13
C ILE A 262 -12.87 11.62 10.76
N PHE A 263 -13.69 11.44 9.74
CA PHE A 263 -14.66 12.41 9.25
C PHE A 263 -15.80 11.75 8.47
N ILE A 264 -16.88 12.49 8.26
CA ILE A 264 -17.93 12.23 7.26
C ILE A 264 -17.75 13.26 6.14
N SER A 265 -17.84 12.84 4.87
CA SER A 265 -17.75 13.72 3.70
C SER A 265 -19.11 13.79 2.97
N ARG A 266 -19.56 15.00 2.65
CA ARG A 266 -20.77 15.26 1.84
C ARG A 266 -20.51 16.46 0.94
N GLU A 267 -20.62 16.29 -0.38
CA GLU A 267 -20.54 17.37 -1.36
C GLU A 267 -19.39 18.36 -1.08
N ASN A 268 -18.17 17.85 -0.87
CA ASN A 268 -16.97 18.60 -0.47
C ASN A 268 -17.02 19.25 0.93
N ASN A 269 -18.06 19.00 1.73
CA ASN A 269 -18.09 19.37 3.13
C ASN A 269 -17.62 18.21 4.00
N TYR A 270 -16.77 18.51 4.98
CA TYR A 270 -16.19 17.53 5.90
C TYR A 270 -16.67 17.83 7.33
N LEU A 271 -17.30 16.84 7.94
CA LEU A 271 -17.66 16.88 9.37
C LEU A 271 -16.62 16.05 10.12
N GLU A 272 -15.72 16.73 10.83
CA GLU A 272 -14.65 16.10 11.59
C GLU A 272 -15.20 15.36 12.81
N LEU A 273 -14.87 14.10 12.93
CA LEU A 273 -15.24 13.22 14.04
C LEU A 273 -14.06 12.96 14.98
N ASN A 274 -12.85 12.93 14.45
CA ASN A 274 -11.62 12.74 15.22
C ASN A 274 -11.69 11.55 16.19
N GLY A 275 -12.20 10.41 15.71
CA GLY A 275 -12.29 9.18 16.46
C GLY A 275 -13.41 9.07 17.50
N LYS A 276 -14.36 10.01 17.53
CA LYS A 276 -15.43 10.04 18.56
C LYS A 276 -16.42 8.90 18.46
N ILE A 277 -16.65 8.39 17.25
CA ILE A 277 -17.57 7.27 16.97
C ILE A 277 -16.91 6.29 15.99
N THR A 278 -17.35 5.05 16.03
CA THR A 278 -17.01 4.04 15.03
C THR A 278 -17.95 4.15 13.82
N PHE A 279 -17.59 3.48 12.72
CA PHE A 279 -18.51 3.41 11.59
C PHE A 279 -19.77 2.59 11.94
N ARG A 280 -19.64 1.60 12.84
CA ARG A 280 -20.76 0.82 13.37
C ARG A 280 -21.77 1.71 14.09
N ASP A 281 -21.31 2.62 14.96
CA ASP A 281 -22.16 3.58 15.63
C ASP A 281 -22.88 4.49 14.62
N PHE A 282 -22.14 4.97 13.60
CA PHE A 282 -22.71 5.81 12.55
C PHE A 282 -23.78 5.08 11.73
N MET A 283 -23.58 3.80 11.41
CA MET A 283 -24.62 2.99 10.74
C MET A 283 -25.87 2.83 11.59
N LYS A 284 -25.71 2.61 12.90
CA LYS A 284 -26.82 2.31 13.80
C LYS A 284 -27.62 3.54 14.19
N GLU A 285 -26.96 4.64 14.49
CA GLU A 285 -27.57 5.79 15.15
C GLU A 285 -27.57 7.06 14.27
N GLY A 286 -26.81 7.06 13.18
CA GLY A 286 -26.50 8.26 12.43
C GLY A 286 -25.62 9.23 13.22
N TYR A 287 -25.39 10.41 12.67
CA TYR A 287 -24.67 11.48 13.36
C TYR A 287 -25.09 12.86 12.84
N LYS A 288 -25.60 13.71 13.73
CA LYS A 288 -26.08 15.07 13.40
C LYS A 288 -27.05 15.12 12.23
N GLY A 289 -27.98 14.16 12.16
CA GLY A 289 -28.97 14.07 11.08
C GLY A 289 -28.46 13.46 9.77
N LEU A 290 -27.20 13.01 9.73
CA LEU A 290 -26.62 12.25 8.62
C LEU A 290 -26.74 10.75 8.91
N TYR A 291 -26.99 9.96 7.86
CA TYR A 291 -27.05 8.51 7.91
C TYR A 291 -25.96 7.92 7.00
N ALA A 292 -25.44 6.74 7.37
CA ALA A 292 -24.37 6.10 6.66
C ALA A 292 -24.79 5.69 5.24
N THR A 293 -23.90 5.90 4.29
CA THR A 293 -24.02 5.48 2.88
C THR A 293 -22.87 4.57 2.49
N MET A 294 -22.99 3.89 1.34
CA MET A 294 -21.90 3.09 0.79
C MET A 294 -20.68 3.96 0.44
N GLU A 295 -20.88 5.18 0.01
CA GLU A 295 -19.78 6.13 -0.25
C GLU A 295 -19.00 6.46 1.03
N ASP A 296 -19.70 6.69 2.17
CA ASP A 296 -19.03 6.87 3.45
C ASP A 296 -18.21 5.66 3.86
N TYR A 297 -18.76 4.44 3.65
CA TYR A 297 -18.06 3.22 3.95
C TYR A 297 -16.75 3.10 3.14
N LEU A 298 -16.80 3.36 1.84
CA LEU A 298 -15.63 3.31 0.97
C LEU A 298 -14.58 4.37 1.35
N VAL A 299 -15.02 5.58 1.67
CA VAL A 299 -14.12 6.63 2.18
C VAL A 299 -13.49 6.20 3.50
N HIS A 300 -14.28 5.68 4.45
CA HIS A 300 -13.79 5.20 5.74
C HIS A 300 -12.82 4.02 5.59
N GLN A 301 -13.15 3.03 4.74
CA GLN A 301 -12.27 1.90 4.42
C GLN A 301 -10.93 2.38 3.85
N SER A 302 -10.93 3.43 3.01
CA SER A 302 -9.70 4.02 2.46
C SER A 302 -8.78 4.64 3.52
N LEU A 303 -9.31 4.89 4.74
CA LEU A 303 -8.59 5.41 5.89
C LEU A 303 -8.16 4.31 6.89
N CYS A 304 -8.31 3.05 6.52
CA CYS A 304 -7.79 1.88 7.24
C CYS A 304 -6.62 1.29 6.44
N PHE A 305 -5.50 1.00 7.09
CA PHE A 305 -4.21 0.76 6.46
C PHE A 305 -3.54 -0.56 6.86
N PRO A 306 -4.25 -1.71 6.86
CA PRO A 306 -3.60 -2.99 7.09
C PRO A 306 -2.60 -3.31 5.96
N ASP A 307 -1.59 -4.15 6.22
CA ASP A 307 -0.62 -4.57 5.19
C ASP A 307 -1.29 -5.29 4.02
N VAL A 308 -2.41 -5.97 4.27
CA VAL A 308 -3.25 -6.61 3.26
C VAL A 308 -4.67 -6.11 3.41
N ARG A 309 -5.17 -5.39 2.43
CA ARG A 309 -6.49 -4.75 2.42
C ARG A 309 -7.42 -5.44 1.44
N LEU A 310 -8.65 -5.75 1.88
CA LEU A 310 -9.69 -6.26 1.00
C LEU A 310 -10.54 -5.09 0.47
N LYS A 311 -10.60 -4.98 -0.84
CA LYS A 311 -11.50 -4.10 -1.59
C LYS A 311 -12.31 -4.97 -2.57
N ASN A 312 -12.62 -4.44 -3.76
CA ASN A 312 -12.97 -5.25 -4.92
C ASN A 312 -11.77 -6.01 -5.53
N CYS A 313 -10.65 -6.00 -4.85
CA CYS A 313 -9.42 -6.74 -5.08
C CYS A 313 -8.71 -6.96 -3.74
N ILE A 314 -7.70 -7.81 -3.69
CA ILE A 314 -6.79 -7.94 -2.55
C ILE A 314 -5.60 -7.03 -2.84
N GLU A 315 -5.40 -6.03 -1.99
CA GLU A 315 -4.33 -5.05 -2.12
C GLU A 315 -3.26 -5.32 -1.07
N ILE A 316 -2.04 -5.55 -1.50
CA ILE A 316 -0.87 -5.83 -0.65
C ILE A 316 0.01 -4.59 -0.63
N ARG A 317 0.32 -4.04 0.56
CA ARG A 317 0.78 -2.67 0.77
C ARG A 317 2.10 -2.52 1.53
N ASN A 318 2.70 -3.61 1.96
CA ASN A 318 3.78 -3.62 2.96
C ASN A 318 5.20 -3.35 2.39
N HIS A 319 5.38 -3.12 1.09
CA HIS A 319 6.69 -2.95 0.48
C HIS A 319 7.11 -1.48 0.40
N ASP A 320 8.38 -1.21 0.71
CA ASP A 320 9.02 0.06 0.39
C ASP A 320 9.03 0.27 -1.13
N SER A 321 9.03 1.52 -1.60
CA SER A 321 9.21 1.82 -3.02
C SER A 321 10.55 1.29 -3.53
N GLN A 322 10.57 0.82 -4.77
CA GLN A 322 11.66 0.11 -5.43
C GLN A 322 11.86 0.64 -6.86
N ASN A 323 12.98 0.33 -7.51
CA ASN A 323 13.04 0.51 -8.94
C ASN A 323 11.98 -0.35 -9.66
N LEU A 324 11.67 -0.01 -10.91
CA LEU A 324 10.56 -0.63 -11.62
C LEU A 324 10.72 -2.15 -11.78
N ASP A 325 11.93 -2.64 -12.08
CA ASP A 325 12.16 -4.08 -12.29
C ASP A 325 11.86 -4.87 -11.00
N VAL A 326 12.29 -4.34 -9.85
CA VAL A 326 11.99 -4.92 -8.54
C VAL A 326 10.50 -4.79 -8.22
N ALA A 327 9.85 -3.67 -8.54
CA ALA A 327 8.40 -3.49 -8.31
C ALA A 327 7.57 -4.52 -9.12
N VAL A 328 7.95 -4.79 -10.37
CA VAL A 328 7.34 -5.86 -11.17
C VAL A 328 7.68 -7.25 -10.61
N GLY A 329 8.91 -7.44 -10.10
CA GLY A 329 9.32 -8.65 -9.39
C GLY A 329 8.47 -8.93 -8.15
N ILE A 330 8.05 -7.91 -7.39
CA ILE A 330 7.07 -8.06 -6.30
C ILE A 330 5.75 -8.60 -6.85
N GLY A 331 5.25 -8.06 -7.96
CA GLY A 331 4.07 -8.59 -8.65
C GLY A 331 4.24 -10.05 -9.07
N ALA A 332 5.42 -10.43 -9.57
CA ALA A 332 5.75 -11.80 -9.96
C ALA A 332 5.69 -12.76 -8.75
N ILE A 333 6.22 -12.37 -7.59
CA ILE A 333 6.15 -13.16 -6.36
C ILE A 333 4.68 -13.46 -6.01
N TYR A 334 3.85 -12.44 -5.91
CA TYR A 334 2.44 -12.64 -5.53
C TYR A 334 1.64 -13.37 -6.60
N LYS A 335 1.94 -13.18 -7.88
CA LYS A 335 1.34 -13.96 -8.97
C LYS A 335 1.65 -15.44 -8.83
N GLY A 336 2.92 -15.80 -8.65
CA GLY A 336 3.36 -17.19 -8.52
C GLY A 336 2.89 -17.87 -7.24
N LEU A 337 2.74 -17.12 -6.14
CA LEU A 337 2.30 -17.67 -4.85
C LEU A 337 0.78 -17.71 -4.70
N LEU A 338 0.07 -16.62 -5.03
CA LEU A 338 -1.33 -16.45 -4.64
C LEU A 338 -2.34 -16.78 -5.74
N TYR A 339 -1.89 -17.05 -6.98
CA TYR A 339 -2.75 -17.59 -8.03
C TYR A 339 -2.56 -19.10 -8.23
N ASN A 340 -1.82 -19.77 -7.33
CA ASN A 340 -1.63 -21.20 -7.31
C ASN A 340 -2.11 -21.79 -5.98
N ASP A 341 -3.14 -22.63 -6.02
CA ASP A 341 -3.76 -23.20 -4.82
C ASP A 341 -2.78 -24.05 -4.00
N ASN A 342 -1.92 -24.86 -4.66
CA ASN A 342 -0.91 -25.67 -3.98
C ASN A 342 0.18 -24.81 -3.30
N ALA A 343 0.55 -23.67 -3.90
CA ALA A 343 1.49 -22.75 -3.27
C ALA A 343 0.88 -22.10 -2.02
N ILE A 344 -0.41 -21.74 -2.08
CA ILE A 344 -1.14 -21.20 -0.92
C ILE A 344 -1.18 -22.25 0.20
N ASP A 345 -1.51 -23.52 -0.11
CA ASP A 345 -1.56 -24.60 0.90
C ASP A 345 -0.20 -24.78 1.56
N LYS A 346 0.89 -24.84 0.78
CA LYS A 346 2.25 -24.92 1.33
C LYS A 346 2.61 -23.75 2.26
N ILE A 347 2.15 -22.55 1.93
CA ILE A 347 2.34 -21.38 2.80
C ILE A 347 1.53 -21.55 4.08
N LEU A 348 0.25 -21.88 3.99
CA LEU A 348 -0.63 -22.02 5.15
C LEU A 348 -0.13 -23.10 6.11
N ASP A 349 0.33 -24.23 5.59
CA ASP A 349 0.87 -25.36 6.38
C ASP A 349 2.21 -24.97 7.02
N TYR A 350 3.13 -24.37 6.25
CA TYR A 350 4.47 -24.03 6.76
C TYR A 350 4.41 -23.00 7.89
N PHE A 351 3.52 -22.03 7.79
CA PHE A 351 3.37 -20.96 8.78
C PHE A 351 2.30 -21.21 9.84
N ALA A 352 1.65 -22.40 9.83
CA ALA A 352 0.62 -22.77 10.81
C ALA A 352 1.00 -22.56 12.29
N PRO A 353 2.29 -22.75 12.71
CA PRO A 353 2.69 -22.51 14.11
C PRO A 353 2.71 -21.03 14.53
N LEU A 354 2.63 -20.07 13.61
CA LEU A 354 2.74 -18.65 13.91
C LEU A 354 1.42 -18.04 14.38
N THR A 355 1.50 -17.18 15.37
CA THR A 355 0.41 -16.34 15.88
C THR A 355 0.49 -14.91 15.33
N SER A 356 -0.55 -14.11 15.53
CA SER A 356 -0.52 -12.69 15.17
C SER A 356 0.56 -11.93 15.92
N SER A 357 0.85 -12.28 17.18
CA SER A 357 1.92 -11.68 17.96
C SER A 357 3.29 -11.97 17.37
N ASP A 358 3.53 -13.19 16.88
CA ASP A 358 4.80 -13.51 16.20
C ASP A 358 4.99 -12.68 14.95
N LEU A 359 3.92 -12.51 14.15
CA LEU A 359 3.97 -11.70 12.93
C LEU A 359 4.24 -10.22 13.23
N GLU A 360 3.70 -9.70 14.32
CA GLU A 360 3.97 -8.35 14.78
C GLU A 360 5.45 -8.18 15.15
N ASP A 361 6.00 -9.10 15.96
CA ASP A 361 7.41 -9.09 16.36
C ASP A 361 8.35 -9.24 15.17
N TYR A 362 8.05 -10.18 14.25
CA TYR A 362 8.84 -10.33 13.02
C TYR A 362 8.74 -9.10 12.11
N GLY A 363 7.63 -8.38 12.10
CA GLY A 363 7.51 -7.10 11.41
C GLY A 363 8.46 -6.03 11.95
N PHE A 364 8.67 -5.95 13.28
CA PHE A 364 9.67 -5.07 13.88
C PHE A 364 11.10 -5.51 13.57
N LEU A 365 11.38 -6.82 13.63
CA LEU A 365 12.69 -7.36 13.25
C LEU A 365 13.01 -7.12 11.78
N ALA A 366 12.02 -7.28 10.90
CA ALA A 366 12.13 -7.01 9.47
C ALA A 366 12.46 -5.53 9.19
N ALA A 367 11.73 -4.60 9.82
CA ALA A 367 12.02 -3.17 9.70
C ALA A 367 13.46 -2.83 10.13
N LYS A 368 13.98 -3.50 11.16
CA LYS A 368 15.31 -3.22 11.72
C LYS A 368 16.44 -3.95 10.99
N PHE A 369 16.28 -5.24 10.73
CA PHE A 369 17.35 -6.12 10.28
C PHE A 369 17.20 -6.61 8.83
N GLY A 370 16.12 -6.22 8.12
CA GLY A 370 15.79 -6.79 6.80
C GLY A 370 15.49 -8.27 6.91
N VAL A 371 16.28 -9.10 6.25
CA VAL A 371 16.14 -10.58 6.28
C VAL A 371 17.08 -11.27 7.27
N ASN A 372 17.87 -10.52 8.05
CA ASN A 372 18.92 -11.06 8.91
C ASN A 372 18.45 -11.19 10.37
N PHE A 373 17.41 -12.01 10.62
CA PHE A 373 16.93 -12.36 11.96
C PHE A 373 16.48 -13.83 12.02
N ASN A 374 16.42 -14.37 13.23
CA ASN A 374 15.95 -15.73 13.48
C ASN A 374 14.43 -15.76 13.58
N VAL A 375 13.86 -16.86 13.13
CA VAL A 375 12.43 -17.17 13.23
C VAL A 375 12.32 -18.42 14.10
N GLU A 376 12.33 -18.19 15.42
CA GLU A 376 12.47 -19.24 16.43
C GLU A 376 11.44 -20.36 16.29
N LYS A 377 10.16 -20.01 16.15
CA LYS A 377 9.07 -20.99 16.02
C LYS A 377 9.16 -21.89 14.78
N LEU A 378 9.89 -21.48 13.77
CA LEU A 378 10.13 -22.25 12.54
C LEU A 378 11.56 -22.81 12.48
N ASN A 379 12.35 -22.61 13.52
CA ASN A 379 13.75 -23.03 13.62
C ASN A 379 14.56 -22.70 12.35
N THR A 380 14.47 -21.47 11.87
CA THR A 380 15.10 -21.01 10.63
C THR A 380 15.43 -19.51 10.68
N LYS A 381 16.03 -18.99 9.62
CA LYS A 381 16.29 -17.56 9.42
C LYS A 381 15.35 -16.97 8.38
N ALA A 382 15.04 -15.68 8.51
CA ALA A 382 14.11 -15.00 7.62
C ALA A 382 14.55 -15.06 6.15
N PHE A 383 15.86 -14.97 5.84
CA PHE A 383 16.33 -15.08 4.45
C PHE A 383 16.08 -16.47 3.82
N GLU A 384 16.12 -17.55 4.62
CA GLU A 384 15.79 -18.90 4.13
C GLU A 384 14.29 -19.04 3.81
N ILE A 385 13.44 -18.35 4.57
CA ILE A 385 12.00 -18.26 4.27
C ILE A 385 11.80 -17.54 2.94
N VAL A 386 12.39 -16.35 2.79
CA VAL A 386 12.27 -15.56 1.54
C VAL A 386 12.80 -16.36 0.35
N LYS A 387 13.93 -17.06 0.50
CA LYS A 387 14.48 -17.92 -0.53
C LYS A 387 13.47 -19.00 -0.96
N LYS A 388 12.88 -19.72 0.00
CA LYS A 388 11.84 -20.73 -0.30
C LYS A 388 10.63 -20.11 -1.03
N LEU A 389 10.19 -18.93 -0.60
CA LEU A 389 9.06 -18.23 -1.24
C LEU A 389 9.39 -17.82 -2.68
N LEU A 390 10.58 -17.31 -2.95
CA LEU A 390 11.00 -16.90 -4.29
C LEU A 390 11.08 -18.11 -5.24
N TYR A 391 11.70 -19.22 -4.82
CA TYR A 391 11.75 -20.45 -5.65
C TYR A 391 10.35 -21.04 -5.86
N LEU A 392 9.48 -21.02 -4.85
CA LEU A 392 8.09 -21.48 -4.99
C LEU A 392 7.31 -20.58 -5.96
N ALA A 393 7.51 -19.27 -5.89
CA ALA A 393 6.89 -18.33 -6.82
C ALA A 393 7.38 -18.58 -8.25
N GLN A 394 8.69 -18.67 -8.46
CA GLN A 394 9.29 -18.88 -9.78
C GLN A 394 8.80 -20.18 -10.41
N PHE A 395 8.73 -21.26 -9.65
CA PHE A 395 8.22 -22.57 -10.12
C PHE A 395 6.79 -22.51 -10.64
N ASN A 396 5.95 -21.63 -10.08
CA ASN A 396 4.54 -21.50 -10.45
C ASN A 396 4.26 -20.41 -11.50
N LEU A 397 5.26 -19.65 -11.90
CA LEU A 397 5.15 -18.66 -12.98
C LEU A 397 5.29 -19.33 -14.35
N GLU A 398 4.70 -18.74 -15.37
CA GLU A 398 4.93 -19.09 -16.75
C GLU A 398 6.41 -18.83 -17.11
N ALA A 399 6.97 -19.62 -18.04
CA ALA A 399 8.40 -19.60 -18.36
C ALA A 399 8.93 -18.20 -18.75
N ASP A 400 8.13 -17.42 -19.48
CA ASP A 400 8.45 -16.05 -19.90
C ASP A 400 8.41 -15.02 -18.77
N GLU A 401 7.78 -15.35 -17.63
CA GLU A 401 7.67 -14.50 -16.46
C GLU A 401 8.68 -14.82 -15.35
N GLN A 402 9.31 -15.99 -15.38
CA GLN A 402 10.29 -16.44 -14.36
C GLN A 402 11.47 -15.48 -14.22
N LYS A 403 11.91 -14.87 -15.32
CA LYS A 403 13.02 -13.91 -15.37
C LYS A 403 12.86 -12.70 -14.43
N TYR A 404 11.63 -12.33 -14.07
CA TYR A 404 11.37 -11.23 -13.13
C TYR A 404 11.82 -11.54 -11.70
N LEU A 405 12.15 -12.81 -11.40
CA LEU A 405 12.64 -13.24 -10.08
C LEU A 405 14.13 -13.55 -10.06
N ASP A 406 14.82 -13.65 -11.19
CA ASP A 406 16.21 -14.13 -11.25
C ASP A 406 17.14 -13.28 -10.37
N TRP A 407 17.13 -11.97 -10.54
CA TRP A 407 17.95 -11.06 -9.74
C TRP A 407 17.58 -11.08 -8.24
N LEU A 408 16.29 -11.21 -7.91
CA LEU A 408 15.82 -11.31 -6.53
C LEU A 408 16.28 -12.61 -5.85
N ILE A 409 16.33 -13.70 -6.60
CA ILE A 409 16.86 -14.99 -6.17
C ILE A 409 18.37 -14.90 -5.90
N ASP A 410 19.13 -14.25 -6.77
CA ASP A 410 20.55 -14.01 -6.57
C ASP A 410 20.81 -13.15 -5.33
N LEU A 411 20.00 -12.11 -5.13
CA LEU A 411 20.10 -11.25 -3.95
C LEU A 411 19.84 -12.03 -2.65
N VAL A 412 18.74 -12.81 -2.57
CA VAL A 412 18.46 -13.59 -1.35
C VAL A 412 19.47 -14.70 -1.11
N ASN A 413 20.03 -15.30 -2.15
CA ASN A 413 21.11 -16.29 -2.03
C ASN A 413 22.39 -15.69 -1.43
N SER A 414 22.63 -14.40 -1.62
CA SER A 414 23.69 -13.64 -0.94
C SER A 414 23.35 -13.25 0.50
N LYS A 415 22.16 -13.65 1.01
CA LYS A 415 21.62 -13.34 2.37
C LYS A 415 21.43 -11.84 2.60
N ARG A 416 21.09 -11.09 1.54
CA ARG A 416 20.95 -9.63 1.55
C ARG A 416 19.51 -9.22 1.28
N CYS A 417 19.16 -8.02 1.70
CA CYS A 417 17.96 -7.30 1.30
C CYS A 417 18.35 -6.07 0.45
N ILE A 418 17.36 -5.38 -0.12
CA ILE A 418 17.61 -4.21 -0.98
C ILE A 418 18.41 -3.11 -0.25
N ALA A 419 18.08 -2.82 1.01
CA ALA A 419 18.81 -1.82 1.80
C ALA A 419 20.30 -2.11 1.94
N ASP A 420 20.72 -3.38 1.93
CA ASP A 420 22.14 -3.75 2.03
C ASP A 420 22.96 -3.29 0.83
N ILE A 421 22.33 -3.25 -0.37
CA ILE A 421 22.98 -2.74 -1.58
C ILE A 421 23.26 -1.24 -1.44
N ILE A 422 22.27 -0.47 -0.95
CA ILE A 422 22.41 0.97 -0.72
C ILE A 422 23.51 1.23 0.32
N LEU A 423 23.50 0.49 1.43
CA LEU A 423 24.46 0.66 2.52
C LEU A 423 25.89 0.36 2.08
N ASP A 424 26.11 -0.64 1.23
CA ASP A 424 27.44 -0.94 0.67
C ASP A 424 27.91 0.16 -0.30
N GLY A 425 27.01 0.71 -1.13
CA GLY A 425 27.31 1.86 -1.98
C GLY A 425 27.77 3.08 -1.20
N VAL A 426 27.18 3.33 -0.02
CA VAL A 426 27.61 4.44 0.86
C VAL A 426 28.98 4.16 1.49
N LYS A 427 29.23 2.93 2.00
CA LYS A 427 30.52 2.57 2.60
C LYS A 427 31.69 2.67 1.64
N ASN A 428 31.47 2.34 0.35
CA ASN A 428 32.51 2.38 -0.67
C ASN A 428 32.82 3.79 -1.18
N ASN A 429 32.00 4.80 -0.79
CA ASN A 429 32.17 6.21 -1.16
C ASN A 429 32.58 7.11 0.03
N LEU A 430 32.78 6.55 1.22
CA LEU A 430 33.37 7.18 2.40
C LEU A 430 34.81 6.74 2.58
#